data_bca2fb5cf8387ddb847b36f140771078
#
_entry.id   bca2fb5cf8387ddb847b36f140771078
#
_cell.length_a   1.000
_cell.length_b   1.000
_cell.length_c   1.000
_cell.angle_alpha   90.00
_cell.angle_beta   90.00
_cell.angle_gamma   90.00
#
_symmetry.space_group_name_H-M   'P 1'
#
loop_
_entity.id
_entity.type
_entity.pdbx_description
1 polymer ?
#
loop_
_entity_poly.entity_id
_entity_poly.type
_entity_poly.pdbx_seq_one_letter_code
_entity_poly.pdbx_strand_id
1 'polypeptide(L)'
;GPESSAYSGPVYPPTQTAGVAFQPAQVGRTCRVFAEALVQFPAKSSGRDMETTILAEAMARGADQVLIGQTRQSKDDKGPSFLYLGPVHEYTCADQCGGWKFGFETWEKQGDWVSVGYREWGKASVVFEPPLIMQMVMLRCQ
;
A
#
# COMPACT_ATOMS: atom_id res chain seq x y z
N GLY A 1 -4.18 -6.86 -14.77
CA GLY A 1 -3.82 -6.43 -13.43
C GLY A 1 -4.08 -4.96 -13.20
N PRO A 2 -3.82 -4.46 -11.99
CA PRO A 2 -4.04 -3.06 -11.70
C PRO A 2 -3.10 -2.17 -12.50
N GLU A 3 -3.63 -1.02 -12.92
CA GLU A 3 -2.79 -0.01 -13.54
C GLU A 3 -1.89 0.63 -12.48
N SER A 4 -0.68 0.98 -12.87
CA SER A 4 0.24 1.70 -11.99
C SER A 4 0.85 2.86 -12.76
N SER A 5 1.13 3.96 -12.06
CA SER A 5 1.98 5.00 -12.59
C SER A 5 3.37 4.41 -12.81
N ALA A 6 4.16 5.05 -13.67
CA ALA A 6 5.48 4.53 -13.99
C ALA A 6 6.30 4.29 -12.73
N TYR A 7 6.63 3.05 -12.46
CA TYR A 7 7.51 2.68 -11.37
C TYR A 7 8.96 2.83 -11.83
N SER A 8 9.73 3.65 -11.14
CA SER A 8 11.12 3.89 -11.47
C SER A 8 12.08 3.48 -10.35
N GLY A 9 11.60 2.73 -9.38
CA GLY A 9 12.39 2.29 -8.25
C GLY A 9 13.28 1.09 -8.57
N PRO A 10 13.94 0.53 -7.53
CA PRO A 10 14.77 -0.65 -7.69
C PRO A 10 13.98 -1.84 -8.23
N VAL A 11 14.64 -2.65 -9.04
CA VAL A 11 14.03 -3.86 -9.61
C VAL A 11 14.60 -5.07 -8.87
N TYR A 12 13.73 -5.82 -8.23
CA TYR A 12 14.07 -7.03 -7.49
C TYR A 12 13.39 -8.23 -8.11
N PRO A 13 13.95 -9.43 -7.97
CA PRO A 13 13.25 -10.64 -8.41
C PRO A 13 11.91 -10.79 -7.69
N PRO A 14 10.88 -11.26 -8.38
CA PRO A 14 9.59 -11.50 -7.74
C PRO A 14 9.70 -12.43 -6.53
N THR A 15 8.87 -12.17 -5.52
CA THR A 15 8.74 -13.04 -4.35
C THR A 15 7.49 -13.90 -4.48
N GLN A 16 7.45 -15.03 -3.75
CA GLN A 16 6.31 -15.93 -3.77
C GLN A 16 5.33 -15.66 -2.64
N THR A 17 5.76 -14.94 -1.61
CA THR A 17 4.92 -14.56 -0.49
C THR A 17 5.30 -13.16 -0.03
N ALA A 18 4.33 -12.46 0.55
CA ALA A 18 4.57 -11.19 1.19
C ALA A 18 3.67 -11.08 2.42
N GLY A 19 4.26 -10.65 3.54
CA GLY A 19 3.51 -10.39 4.76
C GLY A 19 2.86 -9.02 4.71
N VAL A 20 1.84 -8.83 5.55
CA VAL A 20 1.19 -7.53 5.72
C VAL A 20 1.26 -7.10 7.17
N ALA A 21 1.55 -5.82 7.38
CA ALA A 21 1.52 -5.18 8.68
C ALA A 21 0.69 -3.90 8.59
N PHE A 22 0.08 -3.50 9.68
CA PHE A 22 -0.72 -2.28 9.77
C PHE A 22 -0.11 -1.28 10.76
N GLN A 23 0.95 -1.68 11.47
CA GLN A 23 1.66 -0.83 12.42
C GLN A 23 3.17 -0.98 12.20
N PRO A 24 3.93 0.11 12.26
CA PRO A 24 5.39 0.03 12.10
C PRO A 24 6.06 -0.94 13.07
N ALA A 25 5.52 -1.05 14.28
CA ALA A 25 6.09 -1.96 15.29
C ALA A 25 6.01 -3.44 14.89
N GLN A 26 5.19 -3.78 13.91
CA GLN A 26 5.04 -5.16 13.42
C GLN A 26 6.07 -5.50 12.34
N VAL A 27 6.82 -4.51 11.88
CA VAL A 27 7.82 -4.66 10.82
C VAL A 27 9.20 -4.74 11.45
N GLY A 28 10.03 -5.68 10.97
CA GLY A 28 11.41 -5.79 11.44
C GLY A 28 12.18 -4.49 11.22
N ARG A 29 12.98 -4.10 12.22
CA ARG A 29 13.69 -2.82 12.18
C ARG A 29 14.67 -2.71 11.01
N THR A 30 15.19 -3.83 10.54
CA THR A 30 16.15 -3.87 9.44
C THR A 30 15.50 -3.99 8.07
N CYS A 31 14.17 -4.14 8.01
CA CYS A 31 13.45 -4.13 6.73
C CYS A 31 13.67 -2.78 6.04
N ARG A 32 13.91 -2.82 4.73
CA ARG A 32 14.12 -1.61 3.95
C ARG A 32 12.93 -1.32 3.08
N VAL A 33 12.47 -0.08 3.13
CA VAL A 33 11.42 0.45 2.23
C VAL A 33 12.07 0.78 0.90
N PHE A 34 11.55 0.19 -0.18
CA PHE A 34 12.03 0.49 -1.53
C PHE A 34 10.96 1.08 -2.43
N ALA A 35 9.70 1.07 -2.02
CA ALA A 35 8.62 1.70 -2.79
C ALA A 35 7.59 2.30 -1.84
N GLU A 36 7.16 3.52 -2.18
CA GLU A 36 6.12 4.26 -1.48
C GLU A 36 5.01 4.55 -2.48
N ALA A 37 3.76 4.24 -2.12
CA ALA A 37 2.66 4.40 -3.04
C ALA A 37 1.36 4.81 -2.35
N LEU A 38 0.51 5.49 -3.12
CA LEU A 38 -0.90 5.63 -2.81
C LEU A 38 -1.65 4.69 -3.74
N VAL A 39 -2.50 3.84 -3.16
CA VAL A 39 -3.25 2.84 -3.91
C VAL A 39 -4.71 3.26 -3.96
N GLN A 40 -5.28 3.31 -5.16
CA GLN A 40 -6.68 3.63 -5.33
C GLN A 40 -7.48 2.37 -5.65
N PHE A 41 -8.63 2.26 -5.00
CA PHE A 41 -9.58 1.18 -5.24
C PHE A 41 -10.91 1.77 -5.69
N PRO A 42 -11.56 1.17 -6.70
CA PRO A 42 -12.88 1.64 -7.12
C PRO A 42 -13.93 1.40 -6.05
N ALA A 43 -15.06 2.07 -6.17
CA ALA A 43 -16.22 1.82 -5.31
C ALA A 43 -16.57 0.34 -5.29
N LYS A 44 -17.09 -0.12 -4.16
CA LYS A 44 -17.53 -1.51 -3.93
C LYS A 44 -16.41 -2.54 -3.91
N SER A 45 -15.19 -2.11 -3.62
CA SER A 45 -14.07 -3.02 -3.40
C SER A 45 -14.22 -3.74 -2.07
N SER A 46 -13.88 -5.01 -2.03
CA SER A 46 -13.90 -5.80 -0.80
C SER A 46 -12.52 -5.81 -0.13
N GLY A 47 -12.49 -6.26 1.13
CA GLY A 47 -11.23 -6.51 1.81
C GLY A 47 -10.37 -7.54 1.07
N ARG A 48 -11.01 -8.53 0.44
CA ARG A 48 -10.30 -9.50 -0.40
C ARG A 48 -9.70 -8.85 -1.64
N ASP A 49 -10.42 -7.93 -2.27
CA ASP A 49 -9.90 -7.20 -3.43
C ASP A 49 -8.64 -6.43 -3.07
N MET A 50 -8.63 -5.79 -1.89
CA MET A 50 -7.46 -5.06 -1.41
C MET A 50 -6.26 -5.97 -1.23
N GLU A 51 -6.45 -7.09 -0.53
CA GLU A 51 -5.38 -8.06 -0.30
C GLU A 51 -4.83 -8.60 -1.61
N THR A 52 -5.70 -9.07 -2.47
CA THR A 52 -5.29 -9.66 -3.75
C THR A 52 -4.51 -8.65 -4.59
N THR A 53 -5.02 -7.44 -4.71
CA THR A 53 -4.41 -6.40 -5.54
C THR A 53 -3.04 -6.00 -5.00
N ILE A 54 -2.96 -5.72 -3.70
CA ILE A 54 -1.72 -5.21 -3.11
C ILE A 54 -0.66 -6.30 -3.04
N LEU A 55 -1.02 -7.52 -2.62
CA LEU A 55 -0.02 -8.58 -2.52
C LEU A 55 0.48 -9.02 -3.88
N ALA A 56 -0.37 -9.06 -4.91
CA ALA A 56 0.07 -9.40 -6.25
C ALA A 56 1.09 -8.39 -6.77
N GLU A 57 0.83 -7.12 -6.60
CA GLU A 57 1.76 -6.07 -7.03
C GLU A 57 3.06 -6.10 -6.23
N ALA A 58 2.95 -6.24 -4.89
CA ALA A 58 4.11 -6.30 -4.02
C ALA A 58 5.03 -7.47 -4.37
N MET A 59 4.46 -8.65 -4.57
CA MET A 59 5.24 -9.83 -4.95
C MET A 59 5.88 -9.66 -6.31
N ALA A 60 5.18 -9.09 -7.27
CA ALA A 60 5.73 -8.83 -8.60
C ALA A 60 6.92 -7.86 -8.54
N ARG A 61 6.92 -6.92 -7.59
CA ARG A 61 8.01 -5.97 -7.38
C ARG A 61 9.14 -6.53 -6.52
N GLY A 62 8.98 -7.72 -5.96
CA GLY A 62 10.00 -8.35 -5.12
C GLY A 62 9.93 -7.99 -3.65
N ALA A 63 8.80 -7.47 -3.19
CA ALA A 63 8.59 -7.22 -1.77
C ALA A 63 8.31 -8.53 -1.04
N ASP A 64 8.80 -8.64 0.19
CA ASP A 64 8.42 -9.74 1.09
C ASP A 64 7.57 -9.23 2.26
N GLN A 65 7.35 -7.92 2.33
CA GLN A 65 6.56 -7.29 3.36
C GLN A 65 5.90 -6.03 2.81
N VAL A 66 4.66 -5.78 3.20
CA VAL A 66 4.00 -4.49 2.97
C VAL A 66 3.57 -3.92 4.32
N LEU A 67 3.63 -2.60 4.44
CA LEU A 67 3.08 -1.89 5.59
C LEU A 67 1.98 -0.97 5.06
N ILE A 68 0.79 -1.15 5.59
CA ILE A 68 -0.38 -0.36 5.22
C ILE A 68 -0.50 0.80 6.20
N GLY A 69 -0.69 2.00 5.67
CA GLY A 69 -0.92 3.18 6.47
C GLY A 69 -2.41 3.45 6.66
N GLN A 70 -2.80 4.67 6.42
CA GLN A 70 -4.18 5.11 6.56
C GLN A 70 -4.95 4.93 5.25
N THR A 71 -6.27 4.83 5.36
CA THR A 71 -7.17 4.76 4.21
C THR A 71 -8.22 5.86 4.35
N ARG A 72 -8.58 6.47 3.23
CA ARG A 72 -9.59 7.51 3.16
C ARG A 72 -10.51 7.24 1.98
N GLN A 73 -11.68 7.85 1.99
CA GLN A 73 -12.52 7.88 0.78
C GLN A 73 -11.77 8.67 -0.29
N SER A 74 -11.70 8.10 -1.49
CA SER A 74 -11.10 8.78 -2.62
C SER A 74 -12.10 9.75 -3.25
N LYS A 75 -11.59 10.88 -3.71
CA LYS A 75 -12.41 11.82 -4.51
C LYS A 75 -12.72 11.29 -5.90
N ASP A 76 -11.90 10.34 -6.36
CA ASP A 76 -12.07 9.76 -7.69
C ASP A 76 -12.47 8.30 -7.57
N ASP A 77 -13.38 7.87 -8.41
CA ASP A 77 -13.77 6.46 -8.50
C ASP A 77 -13.00 5.81 -9.64
N LYS A 78 -11.81 5.35 -9.32
CA LYS A 78 -10.92 4.71 -10.29
C LYS A 78 -10.07 3.65 -9.62
N GLY A 79 -9.29 2.96 -10.42
CA GLY A 79 -8.40 1.91 -9.97
C GLY A 79 -8.96 0.54 -10.32
N PRO A 80 -8.38 -0.51 -9.77
CA PRO A 80 -7.21 -0.42 -8.85
C PRO A 80 -5.98 0.15 -9.56
N SER A 81 -5.30 1.06 -8.89
CA SER A 81 -4.10 1.69 -9.45
C SER A 81 -3.11 2.04 -8.35
N PHE A 82 -1.83 2.07 -8.71
CA PHE A 82 -0.74 2.41 -7.81
C PHE A 82 -0.07 3.69 -8.29
N LEU A 83 -0.06 4.71 -7.44
CA LEU A 83 0.68 5.93 -7.68
C LEU A 83 1.98 5.83 -6.88
N TYR A 84 3.09 5.55 -7.56
CA TYR A 84 4.40 5.43 -6.92
C TYR A 84 5.02 6.81 -6.72
N LEU A 85 5.47 7.07 -5.49
CA LEU A 85 5.90 8.41 -5.07
C LEU A 85 7.33 8.43 -4.49
N GLY A 86 8.04 7.35 -4.62
CA GLY A 86 9.40 7.23 -4.12
C GLY A 86 9.63 5.92 -3.42
N PRO A 87 10.61 5.86 -2.51
CA PRO A 87 11.56 6.93 -2.15
C PRO A 87 12.67 7.10 -3.19
N VAL A 88 13.40 8.21 -3.10
CA VAL A 88 14.58 8.43 -3.94
C VAL A 88 15.67 7.41 -3.57
N HIS A 89 15.83 7.14 -2.28
CA HIS A 89 16.76 6.14 -1.74
C HIS A 89 16.04 5.25 -0.75
N GLU A 90 16.33 3.96 -0.80
CA GLU A 90 15.81 3.01 0.18
C GLU A 90 16.23 3.44 1.60
N TYR A 91 15.37 3.17 2.57
CA TYR A 91 15.66 3.48 3.97
C TYR A 91 15.15 2.36 4.87
N THR A 92 15.75 2.24 6.05
CA THR A 92 15.31 1.23 7.01
C THR A 92 14.02 1.66 7.70
N CYS A 93 13.16 0.69 7.96
CA CYS A 93 11.88 0.94 8.61
C CYS A 93 12.07 1.59 9.99
N ALA A 94 13.16 1.25 10.70
CA ALA A 94 13.46 1.79 12.01
C ALA A 94 13.50 3.32 12.04
N ASP A 95 13.87 3.94 10.92
CA ASP A 95 14.10 5.39 10.89
C ASP A 95 12.86 6.18 10.51
N GLN A 96 12.09 5.72 9.52
CA GLN A 96 11.06 6.55 8.90
C GLN A 96 9.74 5.83 8.62
N CYS A 97 9.63 4.55 8.97
CA CYS A 97 8.41 3.82 8.72
C CYS A 97 7.22 4.44 9.47
N GLY A 98 6.13 4.63 8.74
CA GLY A 98 4.91 5.20 9.33
C GLY A 98 4.87 6.71 9.37
N GLY A 99 5.86 7.39 8.80
CA GLY A 99 5.84 8.85 8.72
C GLY A 99 4.80 9.37 7.74
N TRP A 100 4.52 8.61 6.70
CA TRP A 100 3.45 8.87 5.72
C TRP A 100 3.48 10.27 5.13
N LYS A 101 4.67 10.75 4.79
CA LYS A 101 4.84 12.12 4.27
C LYS A 101 4.75 12.20 2.76
N PHE A 102 4.91 11.06 2.08
CA PHE A 102 4.88 11.07 0.62
C PHE A 102 3.45 11.31 0.11
N GLY A 103 3.36 11.98 -1.03
CA GLY A 103 2.08 12.20 -1.70
C GLY A 103 1.11 13.09 -0.93
N PHE A 104 1.59 13.90 0.01
CA PHE A 104 0.75 14.69 0.90
C PHE A 104 -0.20 15.61 0.14
N GLU A 105 0.26 16.22 -0.95
CA GLU A 105 -0.57 17.12 -1.76
C GLU A 105 -1.82 16.44 -2.32
N THR A 106 -1.68 15.18 -2.72
CA THR A 106 -2.81 14.37 -3.17
C THR A 106 -3.64 13.90 -1.99
N TRP A 107 -2.95 13.44 -0.94
CA TRP A 107 -3.57 12.82 0.23
C TRP A 107 -4.46 13.80 1.00
N GLU A 108 -4.01 15.03 1.22
CA GLU A 108 -4.74 15.99 2.02
C GLU A 108 -6.10 16.38 1.44
N LYS A 109 -6.29 16.16 0.14
CA LYS A 109 -7.51 16.52 -0.59
C LYS A 109 -8.58 15.44 -0.54
N GLN A 110 -8.28 14.30 0.05
CA GLN A 110 -9.18 13.15 0.01
C GLN A 110 -10.30 13.28 1.06
N GLY A 111 -11.25 12.34 1.00
CA GLY A 111 -12.44 12.38 1.85
C GLY A 111 -12.22 11.82 3.24
N ASP A 112 -13.29 11.30 3.83
CA ASP A 112 -13.29 10.83 5.21
C ASP A 112 -12.39 9.64 5.45
N TRP A 113 -11.92 9.50 6.68
CA TRP A 113 -11.12 8.35 7.10
C TRP A 113 -11.95 7.07 7.06
N VAL A 114 -11.30 5.98 6.65
CA VAL A 114 -11.93 4.66 6.56
C VAL A 114 -11.05 3.66 7.29
N SER A 115 -11.62 2.87 8.19
CA SER A 115 -10.87 1.87 8.92
C SER A 115 -10.59 0.65 8.05
N VAL A 116 -9.31 0.38 7.81
CA VAL A 116 -8.87 -0.84 7.15
C VAL A 116 -7.72 -1.42 7.97
N GLY A 117 -7.98 -2.54 8.61
CA GLY A 117 -7.00 -3.27 9.39
C GLY A 117 -7.24 -4.77 9.25
N TYR A 118 -6.76 -5.55 10.21
CA TYR A 118 -6.89 -7.02 10.16
C TYR A 118 -8.33 -7.50 10.10
N ARG A 119 -9.28 -6.70 10.63
CA ARG A 119 -10.69 -7.09 10.63
C ARG A 119 -11.31 -7.02 9.24
N GLU A 120 -10.78 -6.16 8.40
CA GLU A 120 -11.31 -5.93 7.06
C GLU A 120 -10.49 -6.63 5.98
N TRP A 121 -9.19 -6.69 6.18
CA TRP A 121 -8.25 -7.19 5.19
C TRP A 121 -8.52 -8.65 4.83
N GLY A 122 -8.55 -8.93 3.53
CA GLY A 122 -8.70 -10.29 3.02
C GLY A 122 -10.11 -10.85 3.04
N LYS A 123 -11.10 -10.11 3.53
CA LYS A 123 -12.46 -10.61 3.70
C LYS A 123 -13.38 -10.19 2.56
N ALA A 124 -13.92 -11.18 1.85
CA ALA A 124 -14.86 -10.94 0.77
C ALA A 124 -16.19 -10.37 1.27
N SER A 125 -16.55 -10.62 2.53
CA SER A 125 -17.79 -10.14 3.12
C SER A 125 -17.75 -8.69 3.54
N VAL A 126 -16.57 -8.09 3.62
CA VAL A 126 -16.41 -6.67 3.95
C VAL A 126 -16.28 -5.91 2.65
N VAL A 127 -17.31 -5.10 2.33
CA VAL A 127 -17.38 -4.35 1.10
C VAL A 127 -17.44 -2.85 1.45
N PHE A 128 -16.57 -2.08 0.82
CA PHE A 128 -16.53 -0.62 1.01
C PHE A 128 -17.30 0.04 -0.12
N GLU A 129 -18.36 0.78 0.22
CA GLU A 129 -19.21 1.40 -0.80
C GLU A 129 -18.50 2.53 -1.55
N PRO A 130 -17.77 3.46 -0.91
CA PRO A 130 -17.09 4.51 -1.65
C PRO A 130 -15.78 4.01 -2.27
N PRO A 131 -15.27 4.71 -3.27
CA PRO A 131 -13.91 4.48 -3.72
C PRO A 131 -12.93 4.87 -2.61
N LEU A 132 -11.77 4.25 -2.57
CA LEU A 132 -10.79 4.40 -1.50
C LEU A 132 -9.42 4.78 -2.02
N ILE A 133 -8.65 5.43 -1.17
CA ILE A 133 -7.22 5.68 -1.40
C ILE A 133 -6.47 5.29 -0.12
N MET A 134 -5.38 4.55 -0.29
CA MET A 134 -4.67 3.92 0.82
C MET A 134 -3.17 4.20 0.70
N GLN A 135 -2.56 4.54 1.84
CA GLN A 135 -1.10 4.67 1.93
C GLN A 135 -0.48 3.31 2.13
N MET A 136 0.61 3.01 1.43
CA MET A 136 1.33 1.77 1.64
C MET A 136 2.80 1.90 1.24
N VAL A 137 3.63 1.07 1.84
CA VAL A 137 5.02 0.93 1.44
C VAL A 137 5.35 -0.54 1.22
N MET A 138 6.27 -0.80 0.30
CA MET A 138 6.80 -2.13 0.02
C MET A 138 8.19 -2.24 0.60
N LEU A 139 8.46 -3.37 1.26
CA LEU A 139 9.71 -3.58 1.97
C LEU A 139 10.35 -4.91 1.59
N ARG A 140 11.66 -4.96 1.79
CA ARG A 140 12.45 -6.17 1.76
C ARG A 140 13.09 -6.35 3.13
N CYS A 141 12.82 -7.49 3.74
CA CYS A 141 13.29 -7.84 5.07
C CYS A 141 14.44 -8.85 5.05
N GLN A 142 14.84 -9.28 3.86
CA GLN A 142 15.92 -10.25 3.68
C GLN A 142 17.11 -9.63 2.99
#